data_9edb3d19aaa16e525bdc9763cfbdd9f9
#
_entry.id   9edb3d19aaa16e525bdc9763cfbdd9f9
#
_cell.length_a   1.000
_cell.length_b   1.000
_cell.length_c   1.000
_cell.angle_alpha   90.00
_cell.angle_beta   90.00
_cell.angle_gamma   90.00
#
_symmetry.space_group_name_H-M   'P 1'
#
loop_
_entity.id
_entity.type
_entity.pdbx_description
1 polymer ?
#
loop_
_entity_poly.entity_id
_entity_poly.type
_entity_poly.pdbx_seq_one_letter_code
_entity_poly.pdbx_strand_id
1 'polypeptide(L)'
;DKPLQDYYNLFVQEDLASNSECIMPRVYITKLLMHNNTRQMEESYTGLSRAMFEQYLCADGLPPAVSPGYEEADMPMDELMQRDPRLRQTIDNPELPFKELSDGTKQFNALPIIDTKYCTTGYYVMKYHSTDPEQWNIGQSTLDVFIFRYAEVLLNYAEAKAELGECTQEVLDQTVNELRDRVEMPHLKVNVGFTDPNWPDYGYEPVS
;
A
#
# COMPACT_ATOMS: atom_id res chain seq x y z
N ASP A 1 -9.17 17.40 -5.07
CA ASP A 1 -9.51 16.90 -3.73
C ASP A 1 -9.61 15.39 -3.75
N LYS A 2 -8.46 14.69 -3.60
CA LYS A 2 -8.46 13.24 -3.69
C LYS A 2 -7.48 12.65 -2.70
N PRO A 3 -7.86 12.50 -1.42
CA PRO A 3 -7.04 11.82 -0.42
C PRO A 3 -6.62 10.41 -0.89
N LEU A 4 -7.39 9.82 -1.80
CA LEU A 4 -7.18 8.45 -2.27
C LEU A 4 -5.99 8.27 -3.23
N GLN A 5 -5.46 9.32 -3.86
CA GLN A 5 -4.25 9.23 -4.69
C GLN A 5 -2.97 9.60 -3.93
N ASP A 6 -3.09 10.20 -2.76
CA ASP A 6 -1.92 10.68 -2.01
C ASP A 6 -1.04 9.54 -1.51
N TYR A 7 -1.63 8.39 -1.19
CA TYR A 7 -0.84 7.22 -0.79
C TYR A 7 -0.05 6.61 -1.95
N TYR A 8 -0.64 6.52 -3.15
CA TYR A 8 0.07 6.09 -4.36
C TYR A 8 1.19 7.09 -4.72
N ASN A 9 0.87 8.39 -4.73
CA ASN A 9 1.81 9.45 -5.08
C ASN A 9 3.04 9.48 -4.17
N LEU A 10 2.91 9.03 -2.93
CA LEU A 10 4.02 8.92 -1.99
C LEU A 10 5.16 8.04 -2.51
N PHE A 11 4.86 7.02 -3.32
CA PHE A 11 5.83 6.02 -3.79
C PHE A 11 6.33 6.24 -5.22
N VAL A 12 5.93 7.33 -5.87
CA VAL A 12 6.32 7.63 -7.25
C VAL A 12 6.94 9.04 -7.38
N GLN A 13 7.74 9.43 -6.40
CA GLN A 13 8.44 10.72 -6.34
C GLN A 13 9.90 10.57 -6.76
N GLU A 14 10.39 11.56 -7.51
CA GLU A 14 11.81 11.67 -7.89
C GLU A 14 12.64 12.50 -6.89
N ASP A 15 11.99 13.11 -5.90
CA ASP A 15 12.64 13.84 -4.81
C ASP A 15 11.92 13.56 -3.49
N LEU A 16 12.42 12.58 -2.76
CA LEU A 16 11.96 12.27 -1.40
C LEU A 16 12.66 13.10 -0.33
N ALA A 17 13.73 13.82 -0.65
CA ALA A 17 14.44 14.62 0.34
C ALA A 17 13.61 15.82 0.82
N SER A 18 12.68 16.30 -0.03
CA SER A 18 11.71 17.35 0.33
C SER A 18 10.43 16.82 0.99
N ASN A 19 10.25 15.52 1.07
CA ASN A 19 9.05 14.90 1.63
C ASN A 19 9.13 14.80 3.15
N SER A 20 8.15 15.39 3.86
CA SER A 20 8.14 15.46 5.33
C SER A 20 7.97 14.10 6.03
N GLU A 21 7.46 13.08 5.34
CA GLU A 21 7.36 11.71 5.86
C GLU A 21 8.67 10.92 5.68
N CYS A 22 9.57 11.39 4.83
CA CYS A 22 10.83 10.72 4.55
C CYS A 22 11.87 11.00 5.63
N ILE A 23 12.38 9.95 6.26
CA ILE A 23 13.49 10.04 7.21
C ILE A 23 14.81 9.79 6.49
N MET A 24 14.86 8.78 5.64
CA MET A 24 16.04 8.42 4.88
C MET A 24 15.65 7.89 3.51
N PRO A 25 15.94 8.63 2.42
CA PRO A 25 15.74 8.15 1.06
C PRO A 25 16.96 7.41 0.52
N ARG A 26 16.72 6.54 -0.44
CA ARG A 26 17.70 6.17 -1.45
C ARG A 26 17.46 7.07 -2.64
N VAL A 27 18.36 8.00 -2.86
CA VAL A 27 18.27 8.99 -3.95
C VAL A 27 18.81 8.39 -5.26
N TYR A 28 18.08 8.63 -6.34
CA TYR A 28 18.48 8.26 -7.70
C TYR A 28 18.60 9.51 -8.56
N ILE A 29 19.60 9.52 -9.45
CA ILE A 29 19.97 10.72 -10.22
C ILE A 29 20.23 10.30 -11.67
N THR A 30 19.59 11.00 -12.60
CA THR A 30 19.76 10.80 -14.03
C THR A 30 21.22 10.72 -14.43
N LYS A 31 21.62 9.69 -15.16
CA LYS A 31 22.96 9.41 -15.68
C LYS A 31 24.05 9.12 -14.63
N LEU A 32 23.73 9.21 -13.33
CA LEU A 32 24.67 8.90 -12.25
C LEU A 32 24.29 7.59 -11.53
N LEU A 33 23.06 7.49 -11.10
CA LEU A 33 22.51 6.31 -10.42
C LEU A 33 21.04 6.20 -10.75
N MET A 34 20.69 5.20 -11.52
CA MET A 34 19.32 4.91 -11.96
C MET A 34 18.98 3.46 -11.66
N HIS A 35 17.70 3.14 -11.73
CA HIS A 35 17.20 1.79 -11.50
C HIS A 35 16.15 1.37 -12.55
N ASN A 36 15.57 0.20 -12.36
CA ASN A 36 14.63 -0.38 -13.31
C ASN A 36 13.29 -0.76 -12.67
N ASN A 37 12.91 -0.14 -11.54
CA ASN A 37 11.77 -0.62 -10.74
C ASN A 37 10.46 -0.66 -11.53
N THR A 38 10.03 0.46 -12.13
CA THR A 38 8.77 0.49 -12.90
C THR A 38 8.75 -0.59 -13.98
N ARG A 39 9.81 -0.69 -14.77
CA ARG A 39 9.94 -1.70 -15.84
C ARG A 39 9.99 -3.12 -15.29
N GLN A 40 10.70 -3.31 -14.17
CA GLN A 40 10.85 -4.60 -13.54
C GLN A 40 9.52 -5.09 -12.94
N MET A 41 8.70 -4.21 -12.40
CA MET A 41 7.37 -4.56 -11.92
C MET A 41 6.43 -4.96 -13.06
N GLU A 42 6.59 -4.38 -14.25
CA GLU A 42 5.84 -4.79 -15.44
C GLU A 42 6.23 -6.20 -15.92
N GLU A 43 7.53 -6.54 -15.90
CA GLU A 43 8.06 -7.70 -16.63
C GLU A 43 8.58 -8.85 -15.75
N SER A 44 8.45 -8.79 -14.43
CA SER A 44 9.09 -9.76 -13.53
C SER A 44 8.14 -10.72 -12.83
N TYR A 45 6.96 -10.97 -13.38
CA TYR A 45 5.97 -11.90 -12.83
C TYR A 45 5.50 -11.51 -11.41
N THR A 46 5.63 -10.24 -11.06
CA THR A 46 5.29 -9.74 -9.73
C THR A 46 3.79 -9.60 -9.59
N GLY A 47 3.31 -9.93 -8.39
CA GLY A 47 1.92 -9.73 -8.00
C GLY A 47 1.81 -9.89 -6.50
N LEU A 48 0.82 -9.23 -5.92
CA LEU A 48 0.49 -9.46 -4.52
C LEU A 48 0.00 -10.90 -4.36
N SER A 49 0.36 -11.57 -3.26
CA SER A 49 -0.24 -12.84 -2.94
C SER A 49 -1.69 -12.65 -2.45
N ARG A 50 -2.54 -13.67 -2.60
CA ARG A 50 -3.89 -13.67 -2.02
C ARG A 50 -3.84 -13.45 -0.51
N ALA A 51 -2.91 -14.08 0.18
CA ALA A 51 -2.74 -13.91 1.63
C ALA A 51 -2.43 -12.45 2.01
N MET A 52 -1.59 -11.74 1.24
CA MET A 52 -1.33 -10.32 1.49
C MET A 52 -2.54 -9.44 1.15
N PHE A 53 -3.27 -9.75 0.09
CA PHE A 53 -4.51 -9.07 -0.26
C PHE A 53 -5.53 -9.16 0.88
N GLU A 54 -5.68 -10.34 1.47
CA GLU A 54 -6.61 -10.60 2.58
C GLU A 54 -6.25 -9.89 3.89
N GLN A 55 -4.99 -9.49 4.09
CA GLN A 55 -4.57 -8.72 5.26
C GLN A 55 -5.08 -7.27 5.27
N TYR A 56 -5.49 -6.74 4.12
CA TYR A 56 -6.11 -5.41 4.12
C TYR A 56 -7.49 -5.48 4.77
N LEU A 57 -7.78 -4.54 5.66
CA LEU A 57 -9.06 -4.46 6.36
C LEU A 57 -10.20 -4.06 5.40
N CYS A 58 -11.42 -4.25 5.85
CA CYS A 58 -12.59 -3.66 5.20
C CYS A 58 -12.69 -2.15 5.51
N ALA A 59 -13.50 -1.43 4.75
CA ALA A 59 -13.69 0.02 4.91
C ALA A 59 -14.25 0.42 6.29
N ASP A 60 -14.91 -0.51 6.97
CA ASP A 60 -15.36 -0.35 8.36
C ASP A 60 -14.26 -0.55 9.41
N GLY A 61 -13.04 -0.85 8.97
CA GLY A 61 -11.88 -1.06 9.84
C GLY A 61 -11.77 -2.45 10.45
N LEU A 62 -12.64 -3.39 10.04
CA LEU A 62 -12.65 -4.77 10.51
C LEU A 62 -11.98 -5.71 9.50
N PRO A 63 -11.42 -6.84 9.96
CA PRO A 63 -11.01 -7.92 9.06
C PRO A 63 -12.18 -8.47 8.24
N PRO A 64 -11.97 -8.96 6.99
CA PRO A 64 -13.04 -9.53 6.16
C PRO A 64 -13.87 -10.61 6.84
N ALA A 65 -13.22 -11.46 7.64
CA ALA A 65 -13.87 -12.56 8.32
C ALA A 65 -14.92 -12.15 9.38
N VAL A 66 -14.87 -10.92 9.85
CA VAL A 66 -15.77 -10.41 10.91
C VAL A 66 -16.48 -9.11 10.54
N SER A 67 -16.22 -8.55 9.37
CA SER A 67 -16.92 -7.38 8.85
C SER A 67 -18.34 -7.75 8.41
N PRO A 68 -19.39 -7.15 8.99
CA PRO A 68 -20.77 -7.48 8.65
C PRO A 68 -21.19 -6.94 7.27
N GLY A 69 -20.44 -6.01 6.71
CA GLY A 69 -20.71 -5.41 5.41
C GLY A 69 -19.85 -5.97 4.29
N TYR A 70 -18.96 -6.93 4.59
CA TYR A 70 -18.11 -7.53 3.58
C TYR A 70 -18.84 -8.66 2.84
N GLU A 71 -18.84 -8.57 1.53
CA GLU A 71 -19.30 -9.62 0.63
C GLU A 71 -18.19 -9.96 -0.35
N GLU A 72 -17.84 -11.24 -0.47
CA GLU A 72 -16.92 -11.67 -1.52
C GLU A 72 -17.55 -11.38 -2.87
N ALA A 73 -16.86 -10.60 -3.69
CA ALA A 73 -17.38 -10.14 -4.96
C ALA A 73 -16.79 -10.95 -6.12
N ASP A 74 -17.62 -11.22 -7.13
CA ASP A 74 -17.18 -11.90 -8.35
C ASP A 74 -16.19 -11.05 -9.16
N MET A 75 -16.28 -9.72 -9.03
CA MET A 75 -15.39 -8.78 -9.70
C MET A 75 -14.42 -8.14 -8.70
N PRO A 76 -13.11 -8.19 -8.96
CA PRO A 76 -12.11 -7.63 -8.07
C PRO A 76 -12.34 -6.16 -7.69
N MET A 77 -12.90 -5.35 -8.59
CA MET A 77 -13.15 -3.94 -8.34
C MET A 77 -14.22 -3.72 -7.26
N ASP A 78 -15.28 -4.52 -7.28
CA ASP A 78 -16.35 -4.43 -6.27
C ASP A 78 -15.82 -4.79 -4.89
N GLU A 79 -14.92 -5.76 -4.81
CA GLU A 79 -14.22 -6.10 -3.56
C GLU A 79 -13.31 -4.96 -3.09
N LEU A 80 -12.55 -4.32 -4.01
CA LEU A 80 -11.66 -3.21 -3.67
C LEU A 80 -12.39 -2.02 -3.05
N MET A 81 -13.62 -1.76 -3.46
CA MET A 81 -14.42 -0.65 -2.92
C MET A 81 -14.88 -0.90 -1.48
N GLN A 82 -14.92 -2.14 -1.03
CA GLN A 82 -15.27 -2.51 0.34
C GLN A 82 -14.06 -2.55 1.28
N ARG A 83 -12.86 -2.33 0.76
CA ARG A 83 -11.59 -2.51 1.48
C ARG A 83 -10.91 -1.18 1.83
N ASP A 84 -9.91 -1.26 2.66
CA ASP A 84 -8.99 -0.16 2.98
C ASP A 84 -8.55 0.54 1.69
N PRO A 85 -8.70 1.87 1.59
CA PRO A 85 -8.36 2.64 0.39
C PRO A 85 -6.91 2.47 -0.09
N ARG A 86 -5.99 2.04 0.80
CA ARG A 86 -4.60 1.76 0.42
C ARG A 86 -4.47 0.54 -0.49
N LEU A 87 -5.39 -0.41 -0.41
CA LEU A 87 -5.36 -1.59 -1.28
C LEU A 87 -5.51 -1.19 -2.75
N ARG A 88 -6.52 -0.35 -3.09
CA ARG A 88 -6.74 0.12 -4.46
C ARG A 88 -5.68 1.11 -4.97
N GLN A 89 -4.81 1.61 -4.09
CA GLN A 89 -3.63 2.40 -4.44
C GLN A 89 -2.34 1.56 -4.48
N THR A 90 -2.44 0.30 -4.10
CA THR A 90 -1.32 -0.66 -4.11
C THR A 90 -1.39 -1.60 -5.30
N ILE A 91 -2.60 -1.92 -5.78
CA ILE A 91 -2.79 -2.81 -6.93
C ILE A 91 -3.49 -2.09 -8.09
N ASP A 92 -3.23 -2.59 -9.29
CA ASP A 92 -3.83 -2.10 -10.52
C ASP A 92 -5.36 -2.27 -10.53
N ASN A 93 -6.05 -1.22 -10.95
CA ASN A 93 -7.49 -1.18 -11.05
C ASN A 93 -7.96 -0.08 -12.00
N PRO A 94 -9.23 -0.10 -12.48
CA PRO A 94 -9.74 0.85 -13.47
C PRO A 94 -9.76 2.33 -13.05
N GLU A 95 -9.57 2.65 -11.77
CA GLU A 95 -9.55 4.03 -11.28
C GLU A 95 -8.12 4.60 -11.16
N LEU A 96 -7.10 3.73 -11.16
CA LEU A 96 -5.71 4.12 -11.06
C LEU A 96 -5.06 4.14 -12.45
N PRO A 97 -4.49 5.26 -12.90
CA PRO A 97 -3.80 5.29 -14.19
C PRO A 97 -2.63 4.33 -14.19
N PHE A 98 -2.58 3.46 -15.20
CA PHE A 98 -1.49 2.50 -15.37
C PHE A 98 -0.28 3.13 -16.06
N LYS A 99 -0.53 3.96 -17.05
CA LYS A 99 0.51 4.64 -17.84
C LYS A 99 0.02 5.97 -18.37
N GLU A 100 0.92 6.92 -18.50
CA GLU A 100 0.69 8.16 -19.23
C GLU A 100 1.45 8.15 -20.54
N LEU A 101 0.82 8.58 -21.62
CA LEU A 101 1.46 8.71 -22.92
C LEU A 101 2.16 10.07 -23.04
N SER A 102 3.03 10.22 -24.03
CA SER A 102 3.78 11.46 -24.28
C SER A 102 2.91 12.70 -24.56
N ASP A 103 1.65 12.50 -24.94
CA ASP A 103 0.66 13.57 -25.13
C ASP A 103 -0.15 13.91 -23.88
N GLY A 104 0.17 13.28 -22.74
CA GLY A 104 -0.52 13.43 -21.47
C GLY A 104 -1.79 12.57 -21.31
N THR A 105 -2.11 11.72 -22.30
CA THR A 105 -3.24 10.80 -22.21
C THR A 105 -2.96 9.70 -21.21
N LYS A 106 -3.85 9.53 -20.22
CA LYS A 106 -3.76 8.45 -19.22
C LYS A 106 -4.43 7.19 -19.71
N GLN A 107 -3.72 6.08 -19.59
CA GLN A 107 -4.24 4.75 -19.88
C GLN A 107 -4.59 4.03 -18.59
N PHE A 108 -5.73 3.33 -18.61
CA PHE A 108 -6.26 2.55 -17.50
C PHE A 108 -6.49 1.12 -17.97
N ASN A 109 -6.33 0.16 -17.07
CA ASN A 109 -6.69 -1.22 -17.34
C ASN A 109 -8.14 -1.45 -16.89
N ALA A 110 -8.96 -2.01 -17.78
CA ALA A 110 -10.36 -2.34 -17.48
C ALA A 110 -10.49 -3.55 -16.54
N LEU A 111 -9.51 -4.47 -16.60
CA LEU A 111 -9.44 -5.68 -15.78
C LEU A 111 -7.99 -5.84 -15.29
N PRO A 112 -7.80 -6.55 -14.15
CA PRO A 112 -6.46 -6.89 -13.69
C PRO A 112 -5.67 -7.61 -14.79
N ILE A 113 -4.41 -7.24 -14.95
CA ILE A 113 -3.52 -7.93 -15.86
C ILE A 113 -3.19 -9.31 -15.27
N ILE A 114 -3.66 -10.36 -15.93
CA ILE A 114 -3.28 -11.75 -15.63
C ILE A 114 -2.52 -12.28 -16.81
N ASP A 115 -1.21 -12.39 -16.68
CA ASP A 115 -0.34 -12.88 -17.73
C ASP A 115 0.90 -13.53 -17.12
N THR A 116 1.36 -14.61 -17.75
CA THR A 116 2.55 -15.33 -17.30
C THR A 116 3.84 -14.52 -17.43
N LYS A 117 3.81 -13.40 -18.14
CA LYS A 117 4.94 -12.49 -18.33
C LYS A 117 4.88 -11.30 -17.37
N TYR A 118 3.68 -10.82 -17.03
CA TYR A 118 3.49 -9.58 -16.28
C TYR A 118 3.05 -9.84 -14.84
N CYS A 119 1.89 -10.46 -14.65
CA CYS A 119 1.35 -10.74 -13.31
C CYS A 119 0.62 -12.09 -13.29
N THR A 120 1.09 -13.01 -12.46
CA THR A 120 0.51 -14.36 -12.37
C THR A 120 -0.61 -14.47 -11.34
N THR A 121 -0.74 -13.51 -10.43
CA THR A 121 -1.73 -13.55 -9.33
C THR A 121 -3.01 -12.77 -9.62
N GLY A 122 -3.02 -11.92 -10.64
CA GLY A 122 -4.11 -10.97 -10.89
C GLY A 122 -4.06 -9.71 -10.03
N TYR A 123 -3.18 -9.64 -9.03
CA TYR A 123 -2.98 -8.49 -8.16
C TYR A 123 -1.70 -7.76 -8.54
N TYR A 124 -1.72 -7.08 -9.68
CA TYR A 124 -0.56 -6.35 -10.18
C TYR A 124 -0.20 -5.19 -9.25
N VAL A 125 1.06 -5.10 -8.85
CA VAL A 125 1.51 -4.10 -7.86
C VAL A 125 1.79 -2.76 -8.53
N MET A 126 1.10 -1.73 -8.07
CA MET A 126 1.27 -0.33 -8.51
C MET A 126 2.19 0.50 -7.60
N LYS A 127 2.52 0.00 -6.43
CA LYS A 127 3.44 0.69 -5.52
C LYS A 127 4.85 0.73 -6.12
N TYR A 128 5.44 1.92 -6.27
CA TYR A 128 6.67 2.18 -7.03
C TYR A 128 6.55 1.95 -8.56
N HIS A 129 5.33 1.82 -9.08
CA HIS A 129 5.09 1.78 -10.51
C HIS A 129 4.65 3.18 -10.97
N SER A 130 5.51 3.90 -11.67
CA SER A 130 5.20 5.24 -12.18
C SER A 130 4.37 5.18 -13.45
N THR A 131 3.46 6.12 -13.60
CA THR A 131 2.74 6.33 -14.87
C THR A 131 3.58 7.07 -15.91
N ASP A 132 4.65 7.76 -15.48
CA ASP A 132 5.51 8.56 -16.34
C ASP A 132 6.29 7.67 -17.34
N PRO A 133 6.14 7.91 -18.67
CA PRO A 133 6.82 7.11 -19.69
C PRO A 133 8.35 7.15 -19.60
N GLU A 134 8.96 8.22 -19.04
CA GLU A 134 10.41 8.30 -18.86
C GLU A 134 10.91 7.27 -17.84
N GLN A 135 10.12 7.00 -16.80
CA GLN A 135 10.44 6.02 -15.76
C GLN A 135 10.34 4.55 -16.26
N TRP A 136 9.74 4.34 -17.44
CA TRP A 136 9.58 3.01 -18.04
C TRP A 136 10.78 2.57 -18.90
N ASN A 137 11.68 3.48 -19.20
CA ASN A 137 12.87 3.14 -19.97
C ASN A 137 13.80 2.24 -19.15
N ILE A 138 14.34 1.19 -19.78
CA ILE A 138 15.21 0.20 -19.14
C ILE A 138 16.38 0.89 -18.45
N GLY A 139 16.48 0.73 -17.13
CA GLY A 139 17.58 1.26 -16.34
C GLY A 139 17.65 2.78 -16.27
N GLN A 140 16.54 3.50 -16.52
CA GLN A 140 16.51 4.95 -16.53
C GLN A 140 15.57 5.56 -15.48
N SER A 141 14.94 4.75 -14.64
CA SER A 141 14.10 5.26 -13.57
C SER A 141 14.91 5.99 -12.50
N THR A 142 14.39 7.12 -12.06
CA THR A 142 14.97 8.01 -11.05
C THR A 142 14.05 8.21 -9.84
N LEU A 143 13.03 7.35 -9.69
CA LEU A 143 12.17 7.38 -8.52
C LEU A 143 12.98 7.08 -7.26
N ASP A 144 12.91 7.99 -6.30
CA ASP A 144 13.52 7.77 -4.99
C ASP A 144 12.79 6.67 -4.20
N VAL A 145 13.52 5.96 -3.35
CA VAL A 145 12.98 4.88 -2.55
C VAL A 145 13.14 5.19 -1.06
N PHE A 146 12.09 5.01 -0.27
CA PHE A 146 12.17 5.09 1.17
C PHE A 146 13.04 3.96 1.73
N ILE A 147 14.10 4.31 2.46
CA ILE A 147 14.81 3.38 3.35
C ILE A 147 14.10 3.37 4.70
N PHE A 148 13.83 4.58 5.26
CA PHE A 148 13.02 4.76 6.45
C PHE A 148 12.02 5.89 6.25
N ARG A 149 10.80 5.70 6.74
CA ARG A 149 9.76 6.73 6.75
C ARG A 149 9.04 6.80 8.09
N TYR A 150 8.41 7.93 8.36
CA TYR A 150 7.81 8.22 9.66
C TYR A 150 6.70 7.23 10.05
N ALA A 151 5.95 6.71 9.07
CA ALA A 151 4.95 5.67 9.33
C ALA A 151 5.54 4.41 10.01
N GLU A 152 6.77 4.02 9.67
CA GLU A 152 7.46 2.90 10.33
C GLU A 152 7.76 3.21 11.79
N VAL A 153 8.20 4.43 12.10
CA VAL A 153 8.46 4.86 13.48
C VAL A 153 7.19 4.81 14.32
N LEU A 154 6.06 5.28 13.76
CA LEU A 154 4.76 5.24 14.45
C LEU A 154 4.33 3.80 14.75
N LEU A 155 4.47 2.90 13.78
CA LEU A 155 4.11 1.49 13.95
C LEU A 155 5.03 0.79 14.94
N ASN A 156 6.34 1.00 14.87
CA ASN A 156 7.30 0.43 15.81
C ASN A 156 7.04 0.91 17.25
N TYR A 157 6.65 2.18 17.42
CA TYR A 157 6.29 2.69 18.75
C TYR A 157 5.01 2.05 19.27
N ALA A 158 3.98 1.93 18.43
CA ALA A 158 2.73 1.27 18.81
C ALA A 158 2.95 -0.20 19.19
N GLU A 159 3.73 -0.92 18.40
CA GLU A 159 4.10 -2.32 18.64
C GLU A 159 4.85 -2.47 19.96
N ALA A 160 5.90 -1.66 20.19
CA ALA A 160 6.65 -1.68 21.45
C ALA A 160 5.75 -1.41 22.67
N LYS A 161 4.80 -0.48 22.56
CA LYS A 161 3.83 -0.21 23.63
C LYS A 161 2.85 -1.36 23.86
N ALA A 162 2.44 -2.03 22.79
CA ALA A 162 1.60 -3.22 22.88
C ALA A 162 2.31 -4.38 23.57
N GLU A 163 3.55 -4.65 23.19
CA GLU A 163 4.39 -5.71 23.80
C GLU A 163 4.66 -5.46 25.30
N LEU A 164 4.78 -4.21 25.70
CA LEU A 164 4.94 -3.82 27.12
C LEU A 164 3.62 -3.82 27.91
N GLY A 165 2.47 -4.10 27.27
CA GLY A 165 1.17 -3.97 27.92
C GLY A 165 0.75 -2.52 28.21
N GLU A 166 1.41 -1.55 27.59
CA GLU A 166 1.20 -0.10 27.78
C GLU A 166 0.42 0.55 26.63
N CYS A 167 -0.20 -0.23 25.73
CA CYS A 167 -0.95 0.28 24.59
C CYS A 167 -2.29 0.89 25.06
N THR A 168 -2.31 2.20 25.18
CA THR A 168 -3.52 2.98 25.52
C THR A 168 -4.20 3.52 24.27
N GLN A 169 -5.43 4.05 24.40
CA GLN A 169 -6.08 4.73 23.27
C GLN A 169 -5.27 5.94 22.80
N GLU A 170 -4.63 6.67 23.70
CA GLU A 170 -3.76 7.79 23.35
C GLU A 170 -2.56 7.36 22.49
N VAL A 171 -1.94 6.22 22.82
CA VAL A 171 -0.87 5.63 21.99
C VAL A 171 -1.38 5.30 20.62
N LEU A 172 -2.55 4.68 20.49
CA LEU A 172 -3.15 4.37 19.20
C LEU A 172 -3.49 5.63 18.40
N ASP A 173 -4.00 6.66 19.05
CA ASP A 173 -4.38 7.92 18.39
C ASP A 173 -3.15 8.69 17.88
N GLN A 174 -2.03 8.63 18.61
CA GLN A 174 -0.76 9.25 18.19
C GLN A 174 0.05 8.41 17.19
N THR A 175 -0.40 7.23 16.81
CA THR A 175 0.34 6.29 15.97
C THR A 175 -0.50 5.69 14.85
N VAL A 176 -1.15 4.57 15.12
CA VAL A 176 -1.93 3.80 14.14
C VAL A 176 -3.05 4.64 13.54
N ASN A 177 -3.72 5.45 14.38
CA ASN A 177 -4.86 6.26 13.94
C ASN A 177 -4.44 7.45 13.07
N GLU A 178 -3.26 8.03 13.27
CA GLU A 178 -2.68 9.00 12.33
C GLU A 178 -2.53 8.42 10.90
N LEU A 179 -2.12 7.15 10.81
CA LEU A 179 -2.01 6.47 9.52
C LEU A 179 -3.38 6.09 8.93
N ARG A 180 -4.39 5.86 9.78
CA ARG A 180 -5.76 5.60 9.35
C ARG A 180 -6.46 6.88 8.90
N ASP A 181 -6.27 7.99 9.61
CA ASP A 181 -6.82 9.31 9.26
C ASP A 181 -6.41 9.76 7.87
N ARG A 182 -5.15 9.55 7.50
CA ARG A 182 -4.64 9.88 6.16
C ARG A 182 -5.45 9.26 5.01
N VAL A 183 -6.08 8.12 5.24
CA VAL A 183 -6.84 7.36 4.25
C VAL A 183 -8.31 7.18 4.64
N GLU A 184 -8.79 7.99 5.58
CA GLU A 184 -10.19 8.02 6.04
C GLU A 184 -10.70 6.67 6.60
N MET A 185 -9.80 5.86 7.16
CA MET A 185 -10.17 4.61 7.83
C MET A 185 -10.64 4.88 9.27
N PRO A 186 -11.64 4.14 9.77
CA PRO A 186 -12.08 4.26 11.15
C PRO A 186 -10.95 4.03 12.15
N HIS A 187 -10.94 4.78 13.26
CA HIS A 187 -9.94 4.63 14.31
C HIS A 187 -9.94 3.24 14.93
N LEU A 188 -8.73 2.71 15.12
CA LEU A 188 -8.53 1.53 15.95
C LEU A 188 -8.79 1.88 17.41
N LYS A 189 -9.56 1.03 18.07
CA LYS A 189 -9.86 1.13 19.51
C LYS A 189 -9.06 0.09 20.28
N VAL A 190 -8.63 0.44 21.48
CA VAL A 190 -7.90 -0.47 22.38
C VAL A 190 -8.69 -1.75 22.70
N ASN A 191 -10.02 -1.62 22.78
CA ASN A 191 -10.93 -2.74 22.93
C ASN A 191 -11.67 -2.95 21.58
N VAL A 192 -11.16 -3.79 20.73
CA VAL A 192 -11.73 -4.04 19.40
C VAL A 192 -13.02 -4.85 19.44
N GLY A 193 -13.22 -5.67 20.49
CA GLY A 193 -14.45 -6.45 20.68
C GLY A 193 -14.63 -7.65 19.72
N PHE A 194 -13.60 -8.00 18.97
CA PHE A 194 -13.60 -9.14 18.07
C PHE A 194 -12.27 -9.90 18.11
N THR A 195 -12.29 -11.13 17.60
CA THR A 195 -11.08 -11.91 17.29
C THR A 195 -11.14 -12.28 15.81
N ASP A 196 -10.07 -12.00 15.06
CA ASP A 196 -9.98 -12.43 13.68
C ASP A 196 -9.67 -13.93 13.62
N PRO A 197 -10.62 -14.78 13.12
CA PRO A 197 -10.40 -16.23 13.05
C PRO A 197 -9.31 -16.63 12.05
N ASN A 198 -8.94 -15.74 11.14
CA ASN A 198 -7.90 -15.96 10.12
C ASN A 198 -6.55 -15.36 10.54
N TRP A 199 -6.45 -14.78 11.74
CA TRP A 199 -5.19 -14.28 12.24
C TRP A 199 -4.22 -15.45 12.44
N PRO A 200 -3.06 -15.45 11.80
CA PRO A 200 -2.11 -16.52 11.96
C PRO A 200 -1.60 -16.56 13.40
N ASP A 201 -1.76 -17.70 14.06
CA ASP A 201 -1.12 -17.97 15.34
C ASP A 201 0.36 -18.24 15.10
N TYR A 202 1.19 -17.24 15.32
CA TYR A 202 2.65 -17.37 15.23
C TYR A 202 3.28 -17.99 16.49
N GLY A 203 2.48 -18.37 17.49
CA GLY A 203 2.95 -18.95 18.74
C GLY A 203 3.73 -17.96 19.62
N TYR A 204 3.54 -16.67 19.42
CA TYR A 204 4.09 -15.66 20.32
C TYR A 204 3.25 -15.57 21.57
N GLU A 205 3.85 -15.92 22.71
CA GLU A 205 3.27 -15.61 24.00
C GLU A 205 3.46 -14.09 24.27
N PRO A 206 2.45 -13.38 24.78
CA PRO A 206 2.61 -11.98 25.18
C PRO A 206 3.76 -11.87 26.20
N VAL A 207 4.63 -10.89 26.01
CA VAL A 207 5.68 -10.59 26.98
C VAL A 207 5.01 -10.06 28.24
N SER A 208 5.07 -10.84 29.32
CA SER A 208 4.47 -10.51 30.63
C SER A 208 5.31 -9.52 31.41
#